data_29645dca394bce7af484807784e3ae32
#
_entry.id   29645dca394bce7af484807784e3ae32
#
_cell.length_a   1.000
_cell.length_b   1.000
_cell.length_c   1.000
_cell.angle_alpha   90.00
_cell.angle_beta   90.00
_cell.angle_gamma   90.00
#
_symmetry.space_group_name_H-M   'P 1'
#
loop_
_entity.id
_entity.type
_entity.pdbx_description
1 polymer ?
#
loop_
_entity_poly.entity_id
_entity_poly.type
_entity_poly.pdbx_seq_one_letter_code
_entity_poly.pdbx_strand_id
1 'polypeptide(L)'
;VKPLLKRIGILIFVVALAAISGVSARRQTKPAASPSAKPASVVTGSPDAKAMGSKSAPITIEVFEDFQCPACRNFFETSLKQVIDAYVVPGKVYLIHRDFPLDMHPYSHQAARLANAAADLGQFQTIERALFDSQDQWSTNGKIEETLATIVPAAQMKKIHDYEAAHINDINASIERDHAMGIERKVNQTPSIYVTSHGKTEALPGGGVNYDLLRNYLDFLLRQ
;
A
#
# COMPACT_ATOMS: atom_id res chain seq x y z
N VAL A 1 26.21 69.14 20.89
CA VAL A 1 25.70 70.15 21.86
C VAL A 1 24.43 69.54 22.50
N LYS A 2 24.53 69.10 23.74
CA LYS A 2 23.43 68.84 24.68
C LYS A 2 22.90 70.19 25.14
N PRO A 3 21.79 70.35 25.88
CA PRO A 3 20.99 69.47 26.73
C PRO A 3 19.46 69.75 26.58
N LEU A 4 18.52 69.27 27.32
CA LEU A 4 18.17 69.36 28.73
C LEU A 4 16.85 68.62 29.05
N LEU A 5 16.85 68.01 30.22
CA LEU A 5 15.72 67.45 30.95
C LEU A 5 14.54 68.40 31.14
N LYS A 6 13.32 67.87 31.24
CA LYS A 6 12.38 68.30 32.30
C LYS A 6 11.47 67.13 32.74
N ARG A 7 11.58 66.84 34.00
CA ARG A 7 10.72 66.04 34.89
C ARG A 7 9.42 66.80 35.17
N ILE A 8 8.35 66.15 35.46
CA ILE A 8 7.17 66.41 36.31
C ILE A 8 6.22 65.27 36.01
N GLY A 9 5.71 64.40 36.83
CA GLY A 9 5.44 64.44 38.26
C GLY A 9 4.06 63.85 38.50
N ILE A 10 4.03 62.67 39.06
CA ILE A 10 3.04 62.11 40.01
C ILE A 10 1.57 62.50 39.83
N LEU A 11 0.65 61.50 39.62
CA LEU A 11 -0.47 61.33 40.59
C LEU A 11 -0.97 59.89 40.53
N ILE A 12 -0.96 59.24 41.66
CA ILE A 12 -1.53 57.95 41.99
C ILE A 12 -3.03 58.08 42.10
N PHE A 13 -3.80 57.26 41.42
CA PHE A 13 -5.19 56.93 41.77
C PHE A 13 -5.37 55.43 41.84
N VAL A 14 -5.41 54.91 43.04
CA VAL A 14 -5.81 53.56 43.37
C VAL A 14 -7.33 53.54 43.38
N VAL A 15 -7.95 52.84 42.46
CA VAL A 15 -9.35 52.43 42.59
C VAL A 15 -9.38 50.90 42.49
N ALA A 16 -9.56 50.29 43.64
CA ALA A 16 -9.86 48.87 43.74
C ALA A 16 -11.30 48.64 43.31
N LEU A 17 -11.48 47.91 42.22
CA LEU A 17 -12.78 47.30 41.87
C LEU A 17 -12.59 45.80 41.78
N ALA A 18 -13.13 45.12 42.80
CA ALA A 18 -13.27 43.67 42.80
C ALA A 18 -14.27 43.25 41.71
N ALA A 19 -13.81 42.62 40.65
CA ALA A 19 -14.64 41.96 39.69
C ALA A 19 -14.42 40.45 39.80
N ILE A 20 -15.45 39.77 40.16
CA ILE A 20 -15.60 38.31 40.27
C ILE A 20 -15.40 37.71 38.90
N SER A 21 -14.23 37.18 38.65
CA SER A 21 -13.97 36.41 37.40
C SER A 21 -14.40 34.95 37.59
N GLY A 22 -15.59 34.63 37.10
CA GLY A 22 -16.02 33.27 36.93
C GLY A 22 -15.13 32.58 35.89
N VAL A 23 -14.22 31.75 36.35
CA VAL A 23 -13.43 30.83 35.51
C VAL A 23 -14.36 29.75 35.01
N SER A 24 -14.90 29.95 33.81
CA SER A 24 -15.60 28.92 33.08
C SER A 24 -14.55 27.91 32.58
N ALA A 25 -14.40 26.83 33.31
CA ALA A 25 -13.55 25.70 32.89
C ALA A 25 -14.13 25.07 31.62
N ARG A 26 -13.65 25.51 30.47
CA ARG A 26 -13.92 24.89 29.18
C ARG A 26 -13.31 23.49 29.21
N ARG A 27 -14.14 22.47 29.47
CA ARG A 27 -13.79 21.08 29.30
C ARG A 27 -13.31 20.90 27.87
N GLN A 28 -12.00 20.76 27.67
CA GLN A 28 -11.42 20.25 26.43
C GLN A 28 -11.83 18.79 26.33
N THR A 29 -12.78 18.51 25.47
CA THR A 29 -13.09 17.14 25.04
C THR A 29 -11.89 16.69 24.20
N LYS A 30 -11.10 15.79 24.77
CA LYS A 30 -10.05 15.03 24.06
C LYS A 30 -10.68 14.41 22.82
N PRO A 31 -10.10 14.58 21.60
CA PRO A 31 -10.58 13.88 20.44
C PRO A 31 -10.56 12.37 20.72
N ALA A 32 -11.67 11.71 20.54
CA ALA A 32 -11.74 10.25 20.60
C ALA A 32 -10.78 9.71 19.54
N ALA A 33 -9.79 8.94 19.98
CA ALA A 33 -8.92 8.18 19.09
C ALA A 33 -9.84 7.23 18.30
N SER A 34 -9.81 7.36 16.97
CA SER A 34 -10.42 6.36 16.08
C SER A 34 -9.89 4.98 16.46
N PRO A 35 -10.75 3.96 16.51
CA PRO A 35 -10.28 2.60 16.78
C PRO A 35 -9.28 2.21 15.71
N SER A 36 -8.03 2.00 16.12
CA SER A 36 -6.99 1.38 15.30
C SER A 36 -7.56 0.05 14.80
N ALA A 37 -7.81 -0.04 13.50
CA ALA A 37 -8.22 -1.28 12.88
C ALA A 37 -7.11 -2.31 13.14
N LYS A 38 -7.44 -3.34 13.93
CA LYS A 38 -6.59 -4.47 14.20
C LYS A 38 -6.24 -5.10 12.85
N PRO A 39 -4.97 -5.31 12.48
CA PRO A 39 -4.65 -5.97 11.23
C PRO A 39 -5.38 -7.34 11.20
N ALA A 40 -6.12 -7.57 10.10
CA ALA A 40 -6.83 -8.83 9.89
C ALA A 40 -5.81 -9.98 9.97
N SER A 41 -6.13 -11.01 10.73
CA SER A 41 -5.30 -12.19 10.88
C SER A 41 -5.11 -12.84 9.51
N VAL A 42 -3.87 -12.89 9.03
CA VAL A 42 -3.48 -13.52 7.76
C VAL A 42 -3.66 -15.02 7.91
N VAL A 43 -4.49 -15.61 7.07
CA VAL A 43 -4.60 -17.07 6.94
C VAL A 43 -3.55 -17.51 5.93
N THR A 44 -2.58 -18.29 6.37
CA THR A 44 -1.47 -18.80 5.56
C THR A 44 -1.96 -19.55 4.32
N GLY A 45 -1.35 -19.27 3.16
CA GLY A 45 -1.66 -19.93 1.88
C GLY A 45 -2.95 -19.51 1.18
N SER A 46 -3.59 -18.43 1.65
CA SER A 46 -4.81 -17.87 1.03
C SER A 46 -4.46 -16.86 -0.05
N PRO A 47 -5.24 -16.76 -1.15
CA PRO A 47 -5.16 -15.63 -2.08
C PRO A 47 -5.27 -14.28 -1.39
N ASP A 48 -5.77 -14.25 -0.16
CA ASP A 48 -5.87 -13.05 0.67
C ASP A 48 -4.56 -12.60 1.30
N ALA A 49 -3.54 -13.45 1.39
CA ALA A 49 -2.23 -13.08 1.93
C ALA A 49 -1.53 -11.98 1.10
N LYS A 50 -1.86 -11.89 -0.19
CA LYS A 50 -1.41 -10.87 -1.13
C LYS A 50 -2.43 -9.74 -1.34
N ALA A 51 -3.43 -9.63 -0.46
CA ALA A 51 -4.49 -8.66 -0.60
C ALA A 51 -4.37 -7.51 0.42
N MET A 52 -4.94 -6.37 0.07
CA MET A 52 -5.05 -5.18 0.91
C MET A 52 -6.50 -4.69 0.97
N GLY A 53 -6.87 -4.10 2.10
CA GLY A 53 -8.22 -3.57 2.32
C GLY A 53 -9.18 -4.60 2.89
N SER A 54 -10.48 -4.35 2.75
CA SER A 54 -11.53 -5.21 3.29
C SER A 54 -12.20 -6.04 2.21
N LYS A 55 -12.39 -7.34 2.44
CA LYS A 55 -13.21 -8.21 1.58
C LYS A 55 -14.66 -7.75 1.42
N SER A 56 -15.16 -6.94 2.35
CA SER A 56 -16.50 -6.34 2.27
C SER A 56 -16.54 -5.02 1.51
N ALA A 57 -15.41 -4.58 0.92
CA ALA A 57 -15.40 -3.40 0.08
C ALA A 57 -16.31 -3.59 -1.16
N PRO A 58 -17.01 -2.53 -1.61
CA PRO A 58 -17.94 -2.62 -2.74
C PRO A 58 -17.25 -2.92 -4.08
N ILE A 59 -15.94 -2.69 -4.17
CA ILE A 59 -15.16 -2.92 -5.37
C ILE A 59 -13.98 -3.84 -5.04
N THR A 60 -13.73 -4.83 -5.89
CA THR A 60 -12.49 -5.63 -5.87
C THR A 60 -11.65 -5.28 -7.10
N ILE A 61 -10.37 -5.05 -6.90
CA ILE A 61 -9.39 -4.91 -7.97
C ILE A 61 -8.42 -6.09 -7.88
N GLU A 62 -8.26 -6.82 -8.97
CA GLU A 62 -7.22 -7.84 -9.14
C GLU A 62 -6.20 -7.32 -10.16
N VAL A 63 -4.93 -7.34 -9.80
CA VAL A 63 -3.84 -6.90 -10.67
C VAL A 63 -2.93 -8.09 -10.93
N PHE A 64 -2.86 -8.53 -12.19
CA PHE A 64 -1.90 -9.53 -12.64
C PHE A 64 -0.59 -8.84 -12.95
N GLU A 65 0.45 -9.18 -12.21
CA GLU A 65 1.73 -8.50 -12.20
C GLU A 65 2.90 -9.47 -12.28
N ASP A 66 3.99 -8.93 -12.79
CA ASP A 66 5.31 -9.55 -12.85
C ASP A 66 6.33 -8.61 -12.21
N PHE A 67 7.00 -9.06 -11.16
CA PHE A 67 7.95 -8.23 -10.43
C PHE A 67 9.16 -7.78 -11.27
N GLN A 68 9.49 -8.51 -12.36
CA GLN A 68 10.57 -8.13 -13.27
C GLN A 68 10.10 -7.22 -14.40
N CYS A 69 8.78 -7.03 -14.60
CA CYS A 69 8.22 -6.21 -15.66
C CYS A 69 8.38 -4.72 -15.36
N PRO A 70 9.05 -3.92 -16.22
CA PRO A 70 9.20 -2.48 -16.00
C PRO A 70 7.87 -1.72 -16.00
N ALA A 71 6.88 -2.20 -16.79
CA ALA A 71 5.56 -1.59 -16.81
C ALA A 71 4.79 -1.80 -15.50
N CYS A 72 4.97 -2.95 -14.81
CA CYS A 72 4.41 -3.22 -13.49
C CYS A 72 5.03 -2.29 -12.45
N ARG A 73 6.35 -2.13 -12.45
CA ARG A 73 7.03 -1.16 -11.59
C ARG A 73 6.47 0.24 -11.79
N ASN A 74 6.39 0.70 -13.03
CA ASN A 74 5.85 2.03 -13.32
C ASN A 74 4.42 2.18 -12.82
N PHE A 75 3.56 1.19 -13.03
CA PHE A 75 2.20 1.18 -12.52
C PHE A 75 2.16 1.24 -10.99
N PHE A 76 2.97 0.42 -10.31
CA PHE A 76 3.11 0.41 -8.86
C PHE A 76 3.50 1.80 -8.33
N GLU A 77 4.55 2.40 -8.88
CA GLU A 77 5.09 3.69 -8.41
C GLU A 77 4.17 4.87 -8.67
N THR A 78 3.51 4.90 -9.82
CA THR A 78 2.77 6.10 -10.27
C THR A 78 1.26 6.03 -10.02
N SER A 79 0.67 4.84 -10.01
CA SER A 79 -0.79 4.67 -9.98
C SER A 79 -1.26 3.90 -8.78
N LEU A 80 -0.68 2.72 -8.52
CA LEU A 80 -1.17 1.80 -7.50
C LEU A 80 -1.08 2.39 -6.09
N LYS A 81 0.01 3.09 -5.76
CA LYS A 81 0.17 3.80 -4.48
C LYS A 81 -0.97 4.80 -4.24
N GLN A 82 -1.36 5.54 -5.26
CA GLN A 82 -2.46 6.52 -5.18
C GLN A 82 -3.83 5.83 -5.02
N VAL A 83 -4.04 4.69 -5.70
CA VAL A 83 -5.26 3.88 -5.53
C VAL A 83 -5.34 3.32 -4.11
N ILE A 84 -4.21 2.83 -3.57
CA ILE A 84 -4.16 2.34 -2.20
C ILE A 84 -4.59 3.43 -1.21
N ASP A 85 -4.01 4.62 -1.31
CA ASP A 85 -4.29 5.72 -0.39
C ASP A 85 -5.73 6.24 -0.52
N ALA A 86 -6.25 6.37 -1.74
CA ALA A 86 -7.55 6.99 -1.99
C ALA A 86 -8.75 6.04 -1.87
N TYR A 87 -8.53 4.73 -2.05
CA TYR A 87 -9.63 3.76 -2.15
C TYR A 87 -9.47 2.53 -1.27
N VAL A 88 -8.25 1.97 -1.14
CA VAL A 88 -8.04 0.76 -0.33
C VAL A 88 -8.03 1.10 1.15
N VAL A 89 -7.24 2.09 1.56
CA VAL A 89 -7.17 2.55 2.96
C VAL A 89 -8.54 3.00 3.50
N PRO A 90 -9.36 3.77 2.75
CA PRO A 90 -10.70 4.11 3.18
C PRO A 90 -11.73 2.96 3.12
N GLY A 91 -11.34 1.74 2.69
CA GLY A 91 -12.23 0.57 2.64
C GLY A 91 -13.19 0.53 1.46
N LYS A 92 -12.96 1.32 0.41
CA LYS A 92 -13.78 1.36 -0.81
C LYS A 92 -13.40 0.27 -1.81
N VAL A 93 -12.15 -0.19 -1.74
CA VAL A 93 -11.56 -1.18 -2.64
C VAL A 93 -10.88 -2.27 -1.83
N TYR A 94 -11.10 -3.51 -2.24
CA TYR A 94 -10.30 -4.68 -1.90
C TYR A 94 -9.35 -4.95 -3.06
N LEU A 95 -8.04 -4.82 -2.83
CA LEU A 95 -6.99 -4.98 -3.83
C LEU A 95 -6.31 -6.32 -3.66
N ILE A 96 -6.16 -7.08 -4.73
CA ILE A 96 -5.52 -8.40 -4.75
C ILE A 96 -4.40 -8.39 -5.79
N HIS A 97 -3.20 -8.71 -5.37
CA HIS A 97 -2.10 -9.02 -6.27
C HIS A 97 -2.23 -10.46 -6.79
N ARG A 98 -2.02 -10.65 -8.09
CA ARG A 98 -1.98 -11.93 -8.78
C ARG A 98 -0.63 -12.12 -9.46
N ASP A 99 0.05 -13.20 -9.16
CA ASP A 99 1.32 -13.51 -9.80
C ASP A 99 1.10 -13.90 -11.27
N PHE A 100 1.78 -13.22 -12.17
CA PHE A 100 1.78 -13.55 -13.58
C PHE A 100 3.20 -13.40 -14.16
N PRO A 101 4.16 -14.24 -13.71
CA PRO A 101 5.51 -14.22 -14.23
C PRO A 101 5.54 -14.54 -15.71
N LEU A 102 6.15 -13.66 -16.51
CA LEU A 102 6.27 -13.83 -17.96
C LEU A 102 7.49 -14.69 -18.32
N ASP A 103 7.35 -15.57 -19.28
CA ASP A 103 8.43 -16.48 -19.73
C ASP A 103 9.69 -15.76 -20.16
N MET A 104 9.56 -14.53 -20.66
CA MET A 104 10.68 -13.70 -21.08
C MET A 104 11.47 -13.07 -19.91
N HIS A 105 10.99 -13.18 -18.69
CA HIS A 105 11.57 -12.61 -17.47
C HIS A 105 12.19 -13.70 -16.59
N PRO A 106 13.48 -14.01 -16.74
CA PRO A 106 14.10 -15.20 -16.15
C PRO A 106 14.13 -15.20 -14.60
N TYR A 107 13.99 -14.04 -13.96
CA TYR A 107 14.05 -13.92 -12.50
C TYR A 107 12.68 -13.66 -11.85
N SER A 108 11.63 -13.56 -12.65
CA SER A 108 10.29 -13.23 -12.20
C SER A 108 9.72 -14.26 -11.24
N HIS A 109 9.88 -15.56 -11.52
CA HIS A 109 9.47 -16.64 -10.62
C HIS A 109 10.19 -16.60 -9.26
N GLN A 110 11.49 -16.27 -9.25
CA GLN A 110 12.23 -16.15 -7.98
C GLN A 110 11.71 -14.97 -7.15
N ALA A 111 11.45 -13.83 -7.78
CA ALA A 111 10.87 -12.67 -7.10
C ALA A 111 9.47 -12.99 -6.55
N ALA A 112 8.62 -13.66 -7.33
CA ALA A 112 7.29 -14.09 -6.91
C ALA A 112 7.34 -15.05 -5.71
N ARG A 113 8.28 -16.00 -5.68
CA ARG A 113 8.44 -16.91 -4.52
C ARG A 113 8.75 -16.16 -3.23
N LEU A 114 9.70 -15.22 -3.27
CA LEU A 114 10.03 -14.39 -2.11
C LEU A 114 8.84 -13.57 -1.64
N ALA A 115 8.09 -12.97 -2.57
CA ALA A 115 6.90 -12.19 -2.26
C ALA A 115 5.78 -13.06 -1.66
N ASN A 116 5.56 -14.28 -2.17
CA ASN A 116 4.58 -15.21 -1.60
C ASN A 116 4.99 -15.71 -0.21
N ALA A 117 6.27 -16.05 0.00
CA ALA A 117 6.77 -16.40 1.33
C ALA A 117 6.58 -15.26 2.33
N ALA A 118 6.83 -14.02 1.90
CA ALA A 118 6.58 -12.84 2.71
C ALA A 118 5.08 -12.60 2.96
N ALA A 119 4.22 -12.91 1.98
CA ALA A 119 2.76 -12.80 2.12
C ALA A 119 2.23 -13.67 3.25
N ASP A 120 2.65 -14.93 3.31
CA ASP A 120 2.25 -15.87 4.34
C ASP A 120 2.75 -15.47 5.75
N LEU A 121 3.79 -14.66 5.80
CA LEU A 121 4.32 -14.04 7.02
C LEU A 121 3.70 -12.65 7.33
N GLY A 122 2.71 -12.20 6.54
CA GLY A 122 2.08 -10.89 6.68
C GLY A 122 2.99 -9.71 6.29
N GLN A 123 3.95 -9.93 5.40
CA GLN A 123 4.98 -8.96 5.01
C GLN A 123 4.98 -8.68 3.48
N PHE A 124 3.91 -9.04 2.79
CA PHE A 124 3.80 -8.91 1.33
C PHE A 124 4.17 -7.51 0.85
N GLN A 125 3.50 -6.47 1.37
CA GLN A 125 3.70 -5.09 0.92
C GLN A 125 5.13 -4.57 1.14
N THR A 126 5.82 -5.08 2.15
CA THR A 126 7.21 -4.72 2.40
C THR A 126 8.13 -5.27 1.32
N ILE A 127 7.93 -6.54 0.95
CA ILE A 127 8.76 -7.19 -0.08
C ILE A 127 8.34 -6.76 -1.49
N GLU A 128 7.06 -6.61 -1.78
CA GLU A 128 6.55 -6.04 -3.02
C GLU A 128 7.19 -4.68 -3.32
N ARG A 129 7.16 -3.77 -2.33
CA ARG A 129 7.81 -2.46 -2.44
C ARG A 129 9.30 -2.59 -2.66
N ALA A 130 10.00 -3.42 -1.88
CA ALA A 130 11.45 -3.58 -2.00
C ALA A 130 11.85 -4.14 -3.37
N LEU A 131 11.07 -5.08 -3.91
CA LEU A 131 11.29 -5.64 -5.25
C LEU A 131 11.12 -4.59 -6.35
N PHE A 132 10.03 -3.82 -6.34
CA PHE A 132 9.80 -2.79 -7.36
C PHE A 132 10.73 -1.58 -7.20
N ASP A 133 10.93 -1.05 -6.00
CA ASP A 133 11.79 0.12 -5.77
C ASP A 133 13.26 -0.17 -6.14
N SER A 134 13.70 -1.44 -6.10
CA SER A 134 15.06 -1.86 -6.44
C SER A 134 15.19 -2.65 -7.76
N GLN A 135 14.13 -2.71 -8.58
CA GLN A 135 14.06 -3.56 -9.77
C GLN A 135 15.26 -3.39 -10.71
N ASP A 136 15.75 -2.16 -10.93
CA ASP A 136 16.90 -1.89 -11.78
C ASP A 136 18.20 -2.57 -11.31
N GLN A 137 18.30 -2.88 -10.02
CA GLN A 137 19.51 -3.46 -9.43
C GLN A 137 19.58 -4.98 -9.62
N TRP A 138 18.40 -5.65 -9.70
CA TRP A 138 18.35 -7.12 -9.76
C TRP A 138 17.77 -7.68 -11.06
N SER A 139 16.94 -6.91 -11.78
CA SER A 139 16.19 -7.44 -12.94
C SER A 139 17.07 -7.90 -14.11
N THR A 140 18.31 -7.43 -14.21
CA THR A 140 19.23 -7.78 -15.29
C THR A 140 20.21 -8.91 -14.92
N ASN A 141 20.41 -9.18 -13.61
CA ASN A 141 21.46 -10.08 -13.13
C ASN A 141 20.97 -11.16 -12.15
N GLY A 142 19.70 -11.10 -11.73
CA GLY A 142 19.09 -12.05 -10.80
C GLY A 142 19.52 -11.91 -9.34
N LYS A 143 20.26 -10.87 -8.96
CA LYS A 143 20.78 -10.67 -7.60
C LYS A 143 19.72 -10.14 -6.64
N ILE A 144 18.54 -10.77 -6.64
CA ILE A 144 17.39 -10.34 -5.84
C ILE A 144 17.72 -10.33 -4.35
N GLU A 145 18.26 -11.44 -3.84
CA GLU A 145 18.56 -11.59 -2.41
C GLU A 145 19.64 -10.62 -1.93
N GLU A 146 20.72 -10.46 -2.70
CA GLU A 146 21.78 -9.49 -2.40
C GLU A 146 21.22 -8.07 -2.35
N THR A 147 20.35 -7.74 -3.29
CA THR A 147 19.70 -6.41 -3.36
C THR A 147 18.75 -6.20 -2.18
N LEU A 148 17.86 -7.14 -1.92
CA LEU A 148 16.91 -7.03 -0.82
C LEU A 148 17.59 -7.01 0.56
N ALA A 149 18.72 -7.69 0.73
CA ALA A 149 19.49 -7.67 1.97
C ALA A 149 20.04 -6.27 2.33
N THR A 150 20.10 -5.34 1.39
CA THR A 150 20.47 -3.94 1.65
C THR A 150 19.30 -3.08 2.12
N ILE A 151 18.06 -3.54 1.95
CA ILE A 151 16.81 -2.79 2.19
C ILE A 151 16.03 -3.39 3.34
N VAL A 152 15.96 -4.72 3.39
CA VAL A 152 15.17 -5.49 4.36
C VAL A 152 16.08 -5.99 5.48
N PRO A 153 15.68 -5.87 6.77
CA PRO A 153 16.49 -6.35 7.88
C PRO A 153 16.85 -7.83 7.76
N ALA A 154 18.09 -8.18 8.05
CA ALA A 154 18.60 -9.55 7.90
C ALA A 154 17.78 -10.62 8.64
N ALA A 155 17.28 -10.30 9.84
CA ALA A 155 16.43 -11.21 10.59
C ALA A 155 15.06 -11.45 9.92
N GLN A 156 14.56 -10.47 9.18
CA GLN A 156 13.32 -10.58 8.40
C GLN A 156 13.57 -11.42 7.15
N MET A 157 14.63 -11.13 6.39
CA MET A 157 15.02 -11.93 5.22
C MET A 157 15.23 -13.40 5.61
N LYS A 158 15.94 -13.66 6.71
CA LYS A 158 16.12 -15.04 7.19
C LYS A 158 14.80 -15.77 7.42
N LYS A 159 13.81 -15.12 8.05
CA LYS A 159 12.49 -15.74 8.26
C LYS A 159 11.78 -16.03 6.94
N ILE A 160 11.88 -15.14 5.95
CA ILE A 160 11.28 -15.33 4.63
C ILE A 160 11.95 -16.52 3.92
N HIS A 161 13.27 -16.62 3.94
CA HIS A 161 13.98 -17.75 3.34
C HIS A 161 13.70 -19.08 4.04
N ASP A 162 13.71 -19.10 5.37
CA ASP A 162 13.36 -20.30 6.12
C ASP A 162 11.93 -20.77 5.78
N TYR A 163 10.99 -19.82 5.63
CA TYR A 163 9.61 -20.13 5.25
C TYR A 163 9.51 -20.60 3.80
N GLU A 164 10.14 -19.91 2.84
CA GLU A 164 10.20 -20.31 1.44
C GLU A 164 10.71 -21.74 1.29
N ALA A 165 11.85 -22.05 1.92
CA ALA A 165 12.46 -23.37 1.86
C ALA A 165 11.53 -24.48 2.42
N ALA A 166 10.80 -24.19 3.49
CA ALA A 166 9.88 -25.13 4.11
C ALA A 166 8.59 -25.33 3.32
N HIS A 167 8.15 -24.36 2.51
CA HIS A 167 6.84 -24.33 1.85
C HIS A 167 6.95 -24.15 0.33
N ILE A 168 8.09 -24.46 -0.28
CA ILE A 168 8.38 -24.20 -1.69
C ILE A 168 7.32 -24.75 -2.65
N ASN A 169 6.78 -25.92 -2.37
CA ASN A 169 5.76 -26.56 -3.21
C ASN A 169 4.43 -25.81 -3.15
N ASP A 170 4.01 -25.37 -1.97
CA ASP A 170 2.76 -24.62 -1.77
C ASP A 170 2.86 -23.23 -2.38
N ILE A 171 4.02 -22.58 -2.25
CA ILE A 171 4.33 -21.30 -2.86
C ILE A 171 4.28 -21.40 -4.38
N ASN A 172 4.97 -22.38 -4.97
CA ASN A 172 4.91 -22.59 -6.42
C ASN A 172 3.48 -22.88 -6.88
N ALA A 173 2.74 -23.73 -6.17
CA ALA A 173 1.34 -23.99 -6.49
C ALA A 173 0.45 -22.74 -6.39
N SER A 174 0.76 -21.79 -5.52
CA SER A 174 0.06 -20.51 -5.43
C SER A 174 0.33 -19.64 -6.67
N ILE A 175 1.59 -19.53 -7.08
CA ILE A 175 1.99 -18.78 -8.27
C ILE A 175 1.33 -19.38 -9.52
N GLU A 176 1.39 -20.70 -9.67
CA GLU A 176 0.79 -21.41 -10.81
C GLU A 176 -0.74 -21.25 -10.88
N ARG A 177 -1.43 -21.21 -9.73
CA ARG A 177 -2.88 -20.95 -9.69
C ARG A 177 -3.22 -19.54 -10.20
N ASP A 178 -2.47 -18.53 -9.77
CA ASP A 178 -2.68 -17.15 -10.25
C ASP A 178 -2.35 -17.03 -11.74
N HIS A 179 -1.26 -17.65 -12.19
CA HIS A 179 -0.86 -17.68 -13.60
C HIS A 179 -1.92 -18.38 -14.45
N ALA A 180 -2.38 -19.57 -14.05
CA ALA A 180 -3.45 -20.30 -14.76
C ALA A 180 -4.75 -19.49 -14.84
N MET A 181 -5.13 -18.80 -13.75
CA MET A 181 -6.27 -17.88 -13.75
C MET A 181 -6.08 -16.74 -14.76
N GLY A 182 -4.88 -16.19 -14.86
CA GLY A 182 -4.55 -15.18 -15.86
C GLY A 182 -4.69 -15.69 -17.28
N ILE A 183 -4.20 -16.90 -17.57
CA ILE A 183 -4.36 -17.54 -18.89
C ILE A 183 -5.85 -17.75 -19.23
N GLU A 184 -6.65 -18.24 -18.29
CA GLU A 184 -8.11 -18.41 -18.47
C GLU A 184 -8.78 -17.07 -18.79
N ARG A 185 -8.37 -16.00 -18.13
CA ARG A 185 -8.86 -14.63 -18.37
C ARG A 185 -8.21 -13.93 -19.56
N LYS A 186 -7.36 -14.62 -20.32
CA LYS A 186 -6.66 -14.12 -21.51
C LYS A 186 -5.71 -12.95 -21.21
N VAL A 187 -5.09 -12.95 -20.04
CA VAL A 187 -3.98 -12.04 -19.72
C VAL A 187 -2.83 -12.37 -20.68
N ASN A 188 -2.37 -11.37 -21.41
CA ASN A 188 -1.30 -11.49 -22.40
C ASN A 188 -0.19 -10.45 -22.22
N GLN A 189 -0.31 -9.63 -21.19
CA GLN A 189 0.67 -8.61 -20.79
C GLN A 189 0.51 -8.26 -19.31
N THR A 190 1.54 -7.66 -18.72
CA THR A 190 1.51 -7.14 -17.35
C THR A 190 1.85 -5.65 -17.31
N PRO A 191 1.23 -4.85 -16.44
CA PRO A 191 0.13 -5.25 -15.57
C PRO A 191 -1.19 -5.43 -16.35
N SER A 192 -2.04 -6.37 -15.91
CA SER A 192 -3.43 -6.50 -16.37
C SER A 192 -4.37 -6.36 -15.17
N ILE A 193 -5.38 -5.49 -15.31
CA ILE A 193 -6.23 -5.07 -14.20
C ILE A 193 -7.67 -5.50 -14.45
N TYR A 194 -8.26 -6.17 -13.47
CA TYR A 194 -9.66 -6.56 -13.46
C TYR A 194 -10.37 -5.88 -12.29
N VAL A 195 -11.51 -5.30 -12.56
CA VAL A 195 -12.33 -4.60 -11.56
C VAL A 195 -13.67 -5.31 -11.45
N THR A 196 -14.01 -5.75 -10.24
CA THR A 196 -15.29 -6.37 -9.93
C THR A 196 -16.12 -5.44 -9.06
N SER A 197 -17.34 -5.13 -9.48
CA SER A 197 -18.33 -4.38 -8.72
C SER A 197 -19.73 -4.89 -9.05
N HIS A 198 -20.64 -4.95 -8.06
CA HIS A 198 -22.01 -5.44 -8.24
C HIS A 198 -22.10 -6.81 -8.93
N GLY A 199 -21.15 -7.71 -8.65
CA GLY A 199 -21.09 -9.06 -9.23
C GLY A 199 -20.62 -9.12 -10.68
N LYS A 200 -20.21 -8.01 -11.30
CA LYS A 200 -19.69 -7.94 -12.66
C LYS A 200 -18.20 -7.65 -12.65
N THR A 201 -17.43 -8.43 -13.38
CA THR A 201 -15.98 -8.24 -13.56
C THR A 201 -15.69 -7.70 -14.95
N GLU A 202 -14.91 -6.64 -15.03
CA GLU A 202 -14.45 -6.01 -16.26
C GLU A 202 -12.93 -5.94 -16.29
N ALA A 203 -12.34 -6.30 -17.45
CA ALA A 203 -10.92 -6.06 -17.70
C ALA A 203 -10.74 -4.62 -18.15
N LEU A 204 -9.78 -3.92 -17.56
CA LEU A 204 -9.41 -2.59 -18.04
C LEU A 204 -8.48 -2.69 -19.25
N PRO A 205 -8.50 -1.69 -20.16
CA PRO A 205 -7.63 -1.70 -21.33
C PRO A 205 -6.17 -1.82 -20.93
N GLY A 206 -5.46 -2.80 -21.51
CA GLY A 206 -4.02 -2.97 -21.27
C GLY A 206 -3.19 -1.81 -21.82
N GLY A 207 -2.01 -1.61 -21.24
CA GLY A 207 -0.98 -0.73 -21.81
C GLY A 207 -1.19 0.78 -21.63
N GLY A 208 -2.00 1.22 -20.66
CA GLY A 208 -2.21 2.66 -20.48
C GLY A 208 -3.05 3.02 -19.25
N VAL A 209 -3.27 2.06 -18.37
CA VAL A 209 -4.01 2.31 -17.14
C VAL A 209 -3.17 3.19 -16.23
N ASN A 210 -3.61 4.43 -16.03
CA ASN A 210 -3.02 5.37 -15.11
C ASN A 210 -4.01 5.71 -13.98
N TYR A 211 -3.52 6.44 -12.98
CA TYR A 211 -4.34 6.80 -11.82
C TYR A 211 -5.61 7.56 -12.19
N ASP A 212 -5.55 8.51 -13.14
CA ASP A 212 -6.73 9.32 -13.51
C ASP A 212 -7.84 8.47 -14.13
N LEU A 213 -7.47 7.50 -14.96
CA LEU A 213 -8.43 6.56 -15.55
C LEU A 213 -9.05 5.69 -14.45
N LEU A 214 -8.21 5.10 -13.57
CA LEU A 214 -8.69 4.31 -12.44
C LEU A 214 -9.59 5.12 -11.52
N ARG A 215 -9.18 6.30 -11.12
CA ARG A 215 -9.96 7.21 -10.27
C ARG A 215 -11.34 7.47 -10.87
N ASN A 216 -11.39 7.89 -12.13
CA ASN A 216 -12.67 8.21 -12.77
C ASN A 216 -13.59 7.00 -12.84
N TYR A 217 -13.04 5.82 -13.12
CA TYR A 217 -13.81 4.59 -13.19
C TYR A 217 -14.28 4.11 -11.80
N LEU A 218 -13.41 4.13 -10.80
CA LEU A 218 -13.77 3.75 -9.43
C LEU A 218 -14.80 4.72 -8.83
N ASP A 219 -14.64 6.02 -9.04
CA ASP A 219 -15.61 7.02 -8.61
C ASP A 219 -16.97 6.85 -9.29
N PHE A 220 -16.99 6.44 -10.56
CA PHE A 220 -18.23 6.09 -11.26
C PHE A 220 -18.91 4.88 -10.61
N LEU A 221 -18.17 3.79 -10.35
CA LEU A 221 -18.71 2.58 -9.75
C LEU A 221 -19.24 2.82 -8.32
N LEU A 222 -18.59 3.67 -7.54
CA LEU A 222 -19.01 4.01 -6.18
C LEU A 222 -20.28 4.85 -6.09
N ARG A 223 -20.75 5.42 -7.21
CA ARG A 223 -21.98 6.21 -7.28
C ARG A 223 -23.20 5.42 -7.73
N GLN A 224 -23.03 4.17 -8.14
CA GLN A 224 -24.12 3.27 -8.54
C GLN A 224 -24.74 2.58 -7.32
#